data_dfda279c8db4ee6643aa1eb423503a2c
#
_entry.id   dfda279c8db4ee6643aa1eb423503a2c
#
_cell.length_a   1.000
_cell.length_b   1.000
_cell.length_c   1.000
_cell.angle_alpha   90.00
_cell.angle_beta   90.00
_cell.angle_gamma   90.00
#
_symmetry.space_group_name_H-M   'P 1'
#
loop_
_entity.id
_entity.type
_entity.pdbx_description
1 polymer ?
#
loop_
_entity_poly.entity_id
_entity_poly.type
_entity_poly.pdbx_seq_one_letter_code
_entity_poly.pdbx_strand_id
1 'polypeptide(L)'
;MIKKILLILILFDFSFAQYEKVKIGKIDKYYKDKVSYLQLENMIKDIEKNFETTLHMNIFDYSKDGKPIDLIHITPSSMEKRIARLEEKIIKKNEKVKSRFSSFKNIEEELKILKTKYDALNEVFIKQNNELNNYIKAKNEKKKLPPKEYEETKKFIKEKKATLDIKLKQLKKLYKEFNRRVLSYNNKVQFYNNDIRNIYSLNKELESLRRAFKKIKGKTFGQKEITLKTYYKDGKKISERKINQSMNKIEIYAFDSLDELKVILAHEIAHLVGIPHIDVKNALMNPILQKNQIKHLELTKEDIINFKKNF
;
A
#
# COMPACT_ATOMS: atom_id res chain seq x y z
N MET A 1 0.18 54.67 -64.40
CA MET A 1 -0.45 53.95 -63.30
C MET A 1 0.50 52.83 -62.83
N ILE A 2 1.25 53.08 -61.78
CA ILE A 2 2.20 52.12 -61.22
C ILE A 2 1.49 51.38 -60.08
N LYS A 3 1.17 50.08 -60.29
CA LYS A 3 0.61 49.24 -59.24
C LYS A 3 1.74 48.91 -58.23
N LYS A 4 1.65 49.48 -57.04
CA LYS A 4 2.48 49.08 -55.90
C LYS A 4 1.99 47.74 -55.40
N ILE A 5 2.77 46.66 -55.65
CA ILE A 5 2.59 45.35 -55.01
C ILE A 5 3.09 45.49 -53.57
N LEU A 6 2.16 45.46 -52.61
CA LEU A 6 2.48 45.40 -51.20
C LEU A 6 2.80 43.97 -50.84
N LEU A 7 4.10 43.65 -50.72
CA LEU A 7 4.58 42.37 -50.23
C LEU A 7 4.36 42.32 -48.70
N ILE A 8 3.28 41.66 -48.26
CA ILE A 8 3.06 41.36 -46.87
C ILE A 8 3.99 40.22 -46.49
N LEU A 9 5.13 40.53 -45.87
CA LEU A 9 5.96 39.53 -45.18
C LEU A 9 5.19 39.15 -43.92
N ILE A 10 4.50 38.01 -43.95
CA ILE A 10 3.98 37.35 -42.75
C ILE A 10 5.22 36.73 -42.07
N LEU A 11 5.79 37.45 -41.12
CA LEU A 11 6.73 36.88 -40.17
C LEU A 11 5.93 35.94 -39.29
N PHE A 12 5.91 34.67 -39.61
CA PHE A 12 5.60 33.63 -38.67
C PHE A 12 6.72 33.72 -37.61
N ASP A 13 6.43 34.27 -36.46
CA ASP A 13 7.20 34.02 -35.26
C ASP A 13 7.04 32.52 -34.94
N PHE A 14 7.86 31.71 -35.59
CA PHE A 14 8.14 30.38 -35.07
C PHE A 14 8.88 30.62 -33.77
N SER A 15 8.17 30.54 -32.66
CA SER A 15 8.81 30.27 -31.38
C SER A 15 9.39 28.86 -31.50
N PHE A 16 10.66 28.78 -31.98
CA PHE A 16 11.41 27.54 -31.93
C PHE A 16 11.40 27.09 -30.47
N ALA A 17 10.82 25.95 -30.22
CA ALA A 17 10.98 25.25 -28.97
C ALA A 17 12.49 25.16 -28.71
N GLN A 18 12.91 25.65 -27.57
CA GLN A 18 14.32 25.80 -27.29
C GLN A 18 14.86 24.44 -26.91
N TYR A 19 15.62 23.85 -27.83
CA TYR A 19 16.44 22.67 -27.59
C TYR A 19 17.32 22.91 -26.37
N GLU A 20 17.19 22.06 -25.36
CA GLU A 20 17.82 22.27 -24.07
C GLU A 20 19.01 21.31 -23.87
N LYS A 21 20.05 21.78 -23.23
CA LYS A 21 21.19 20.96 -22.81
C LYS A 21 21.12 20.74 -21.31
N VAL A 22 21.33 19.49 -20.87
CA VAL A 22 21.37 19.13 -19.46
C VAL A 22 22.71 18.51 -19.08
N LYS A 23 23.12 18.67 -17.83
CA LYS A 23 24.30 18.02 -17.25
C LYS A 23 23.99 17.50 -15.83
N ILE A 24 24.80 16.59 -15.36
CA ILE A 24 24.80 16.23 -13.96
C ILE A 24 25.45 17.39 -13.19
N GLY A 25 24.72 17.91 -12.22
CA GLY A 25 25.16 18.92 -11.30
C GLY A 25 25.70 18.34 -9.98
N LYS A 26 25.22 18.84 -8.85
CA LYS A 26 25.60 18.40 -7.53
C LYS A 26 24.91 17.08 -7.17
N ILE A 27 25.67 16.11 -6.64
CA ILE A 27 25.14 14.89 -6.02
C ILE A 27 25.49 14.94 -4.53
N ASP A 28 24.47 15.11 -3.68
CA ASP A 28 24.67 15.09 -2.22
C ASP A 28 25.19 13.76 -1.74
N LYS A 29 25.99 13.77 -0.66
CA LYS A 29 26.63 12.58 -0.08
C LYS A 29 25.62 11.44 0.17
N TYR A 30 24.40 11.76 0.57
CA TYR A 30 23.32 10.80 0.80
C TYR A 30 22.96 9.95 -0.42
N TYR A 31 23.17 10.47 -1.63
CA TYR A 31 22.85 9.79 -2.89
C TYR A 31 24.05 9.10 -3.54
N LYS A 32 25.29 9.40 -3.11
CA LYS A 32 26.51 8.83 -3.71
C LYS A 32 26.58 7.31 -3.61
N ASP A 33 26.02 6.74 -2.54
CA ASP A 33 25.98 5.28 -2.35
C ASP A 33 24.76 4.63 -3.04
N LYS A 34 23.83 5.44 -3.55
CA LYS A 34 22.58 4.96 -4.19
C LYS A 34 22.64 4.99 -5.71
N VAL A 35 23.37 5.94 -6.26
CA VAL A 35 23.57 6.10 -7.71
C VAL A 35 24.94 6.68 -7.99
N SER A 36 25.68 6.02 -8.87
CA SER A 36 26.97 6.54 -9.35
C SER A 36 26.76 7.60 -10.44
N TYR A 37 27.78 8.43 -10.66
CA TYR A 37 27.77 9.43 -11.72
C TYR A 37 27.51 8.78 -13.09
N LEU A 38 28.21 7.66 -13.39
CA LEU A 38 28.06 6.93 -14.65
C LEU A 38 26.64 6.36 -14.84
N GLN A 39 26.03 5.84 -13.76
CA GLN A 39 24.65 5.34 -13.82
C GLN A 39 23.67 6.48 -14.13
N LEU A 40 23.86 7.66 -13.52
CA LEU A 40 23.03 8.82 -13.76
C LEU A 40 23.20 9.35 -15.19
N GLU A 41 24.45 9.40 -15.68
CA GLU A 41 24.75 9.80 -17.06
C GLU A 41 24.10 8.86 -18.08
N ASN A 42 24.25 7.56 -17.92
CA ASN A 42 23.62 6.56 -18.78
C ASN A 42 22.08 6.68 -18.75
N MET A 43 21.52 6.93 -17.57
CA MET A 43 20.07 7.09 -17.40
C MET A 43 19.56 8.33 -18.16
N ILE A 44 20.28 9.46 -18.12
CA ILE A 44 19.91 10.67 -18.86
C ILE A 44 20.00 10.43 -20.38
N LYS A 45 21.05 9.78 -20.85
CA LYS A 45 21.19 9.40 -22.27
C LYS A 45 20.13 8.40 -22.73
N ASP A 46 19.71 7.49 -21.86
CA ASP A 46 18.60 6.57 -22.15
C ASP A 46 17.26 7.32 -22.26
N ILE A 47 17.04 8.35 -21.44
CA ILE A 47 15.85 9.22 -21.53
C ILE A 47 15.88 10.00 -22.83
N GLU A 48 17.01 10.60 -23.19
CA GLU A 48 17.23 11.31 -24.45
C GLU A 48 16.84 10.43 -25.64
N LYS A 49 17.45 9.24 -25.73
CA LYS A 49 17.16 8.27 -26.79
C LYS A 49 15.69 7.82 -26.81
N ASN A 50 15.08 7.62 -25.65
CA ASN A 50 13.66 7.24 -25.54
C ASN A 50 12.75 8.34 -26.10
N PHE A 51 13.00 9.59 -25.75
CA PHE A 51 12.24 10.72 -26.25
C PHE A 51 12.44 10.90 -27.77
N GLU A 52 13.69 10.88 -28.24
CA GLU A 52 14.00 10.99 -29.66
C GLU A 52 13.29 9.90 -30.48
N THR A 53 13.37 8.64 -30.03
CA THR A 53 12.74 7.50 -30.71
C THR A 53 11.21 7.61 -30.70
N THR A 54 10.61 8.03 -29.59
CA THR A 54 9.14 8.04 -29.43
C THR A 54 8.50 9.27 -30.03
N LEU A 55 9.16 10.43 -29.91
CA LEU A 55 8.63 11.71 -30.42
C LEU A 55 9.05 11.98 -31.86
N HIS A 56 10.07 11.27 -32.39
CA HIS A 56 10.74 11.52 -33.68
C HIS A 56 11.34 12.92 -33.77
N MET A 57 11.77 13.47 -32.64
CA MET A 57 12.43 14.77 -32.52
C MET A 57 13.37 14.78 -31.32
N ASN A 58 14.47 15.48 -31.43
CA ASN A 58 15.37 15.71 -30.30
C ASN A 58 14.90 16.95 -29.51
N ILE A 59 14.63 16.77 -28.21
CA ILE A 59 14.13 17.82 -27.33
C ILE A 59 15.18 18.31 -26.34
N PHE A 60 16.20 17.51 -26.05
CA PHE A 60 17.34 17.90 -25.19
C PHE A 60 18.56 17.01 -25.47
N ASP A 61 19.74 17.47 -25.08
CA ASP A 61 20.99 16.71 -25.11
C ASP A 61 21.66 16.66 -23.73
N TYR A 62 22.36 15.57 -23.47
CA TYR A 62 23.35 15.55 -22.39
C TYR A 62 24.65 16.23 -22.82
N SER A 63 25.03 17.34 -22.17
CA SER A 63 26.21 18.14 -22.53
C SER A 63 26.85 18.76 -21.29
N LYS A 64 28.18 18.89 -21.28
CA LYS A 64 28.93 19.52 -20.18
C LYS A 64 28.52 20.96 -19.92
N ASP A 65 28.00 21.67 -20.92
CA ASP A 65 27.55 23.06 -20.83
C ASP A 65 26.06 23.19 -20.51
N GLY A 66 25.38 22.06 -20.23
CA GLY A 66 23.95 21.99 -19.98
C GLY A 66 23.53 22.56 -18.62
N LYS A 67 22.22 22.70 -18.45
CA LYS A 67 21.57 23.08 -17.19
C LYS A 67 21.73 21.95 -16.16
N PRO A 68 22.05 22.27 -14.90
CA PRO A 68 22.37 21.23 -13.92
C PRO A 68 21.13 20.46 -13.45
N ILE A 69 21.32 19.15 -13.29
CA ILE A 69 20.43 18.24 -12.60
C ILE A 69 21.11 17.89 -11.28
N ASP A 70 20.57 18.40 -10.18
CA ASP A 70 21.08 18.22 -8.83
C ASP A 70 20.30 17.14 -8.09
N LEU A 71 21.01 16.24 -7.38
CA LEU A 71 20.42 15.32 -6.41
C LEU A 71 20.65 15.89 -5.01
N ILE A 72 19.59 16.40 -4.39
CA ILE A 72 19.65 17.13 -3.12
C ILE A 72 18.87 16.39 -2.05
N HIS A 73 19.55 16.00 -0.98
CA HIS A 73 18.89 15.38 0.15
C HIS A 73 18.18 16.44 1.02
N ILE A 74 16.86 16.30 1.12
CA ILE A 74 16.04 17.13 2.03
C ILE A 74 15.72 16.28 3.27
N THR A 75 16.00 16.83 4.44
CA THR A 75 15.61 16.19 5.70
C THR A 75 14.10 15.97 5.75
N PRO A 76 13.63 14.74 6.09
CA PRO A 76 12.21 14.46 6.14
C PRO A 76 11.44 15.41 7.04
N SER A 77 10.36 15.96 6.53
CA SER A 77 9.45 16.85 7.26
C SER A 77 8.82 16.15 8.48
N SER A 78 8.23 16.93 9.38
CA SER A 78 7.46 16.37 10.51
C SER A 78 6.33 15.44 10.06
N MET A 79 5.71 15.73 8.92
CA MET A 79 4.65 14.93 8.32
C MET A 79 5.19 13.59 7.79
N GLU A 80 6.32 13.59 7.07
CA GLU A 80 6.96 12.35 6.61
C GLU A 80 7.38 11.45 7.78
N LYS A 81 7.96 12.04 8.83
CA LYS A 81 8.29 11.31 10.05
C LYS A 81 7.05 10.71 10.74
N ARG A 82 5.92 11.42 10.72
CA ARG A 82 4.65 10.92 11.25
C ARG A 82 4.12 9.75 10.43
N ILE A 83 4.13 9.85 9.10
CA ILE A 83 3.74 8.78 8.18
C ILE A 83 4.59 7.53 8.43
N ALA A 84 5.92 7.65 8.45
CA ALA A 84 6.83 6.54 8.69
C ALA A 84 6.60 5.85 10.05
N ARG A 85 6.36 6.61 11.11
CA ARG A 85 6.02 6.07 12.44
C ARG A 85 4.69 5.29 12.44
N LEU A 86 3.69 5.77 11.70
CA LEU A 86 2.41 5.06 11.58
C LEU A 86 2.56 3.77 10.80
N GLU A 87 3.32 3.77 9.72
CA GLU A 87 3.63 2.58 8.93
C GLU A 87 4.33 1.52 9.78
N GLU A 88 5.37 1.88 10.50
CA GLU A 88 6.07 0.99 11.41
C GLU A 88 5.14 0.41 12.50
N LYS A 89 4.26 1.26 13.06
CA LYS A 89 3.28 0.83 14.07
C LYS A 89 2.27 -0.16 13.51
N ILE A 90 1.83 0.04 12.25
CA ILE A 90 0.92 -0.88 11.55
C ILE A 90 1.61 -2.22 11.29
N ILE A 91 2.86 -2.21 10.81
CA ILE A 91 3.65 -3.43 10.56
C ILE A 91 3.77 -4.25 11.85
N LYS A 92 4.24 -3.64 12.95
CA LYS A 92 4.37 -4.31 14.26
C LYS A 92 3.05 -4.89 14.77
N LYS A 93 1.93 -4.17 14.57
CA LYS A 93 0.61 -4.68 14.95
C LYS A 93 0.16 -5.84 14.07
N ASN A 94 0.40 -5.80 12.77
CA ASN A 94 0.08 -6.89 11.84
C ASN A 94 0.84 -8.18 12.19
N GLU A 95 2.13 -8.09 12.53
CA GLU A 95 2.93 -9.23 12.98
C GLU A 95 2.35 -9.84 14.26
N LYS A 96 1.96 -9.00 15.22
CA LYS A 96 1.31 -9.45 16.45
C LYS A 96 -0.03 -10.14 16.20
N VAL A 97 -0.82 -9.64 15.27
CA VAL A 97 -2.09 -10.26 14.85
C VAL A 97 -1.84 -11.61 14.21
N LYS A 98 -0.86 -11.74 13.31
CA LYS A 98 -0.48 -13.01 12.68
C LYS A 98 -0.07 -14.07 13.72
N SER A 99 0.76 -13.69 14.69
CA SER A 99 1.19 -14.62 15.74
C SER A 99 0.03 -15.08 16.64
N ARG A 100 -0.93 -14.21 16.93
CA ARG A 100 -2.14 -14.56 17.66
C ARG A 100 -3.05 -15.50 16.88
N PHE A 101 -3.20 -15.26 15.59
CA PHE A 101 -4.04 -16.10 14.71
C PHE A 101 -3.57 -17.57 14.70
N SER A 102 -2.27 -17.82 14.61
CA SER A 102 -1.73 -19.18 14.69
C SER A 102 -2.03 -19.86 16.05
N SER A 103 -2.10 -19.09 17.13
CA SER A 103 -2.46 -19.63 18.47
C SER A 103 -3.93 -20.04 18.59
N PHE A 104 -4.83 -19.51 17.77
CA PHE A 104 -6.25 -19.88 17.78
C PHE A 104 -6.46 -21.28 17.23
N LYS A 105 -5.82 -21.61 16.13
CA LYS A 105 -5.93 -22.93 15.48
C LYS A 105 -5.61 -24.06 16.46
N ASN A 106 -4.56 -23.88 17.26
CA ASN A 106 -4.19 -24.87 18.27
C ASN A 106 -5.27 -25.03 19.35
N ILE A 107 -5.86 -23.91 19.82
CA ILE A 107 -6.92 -23.98 20.84
C ILE A 107 -8.20 -24.59 20.27
N GLU A 108 -8.54 -24.33 19.02
CA GLU A 108 -9.69 -24.96 18.37
C GLU A 108 -9.53 -26.49 18.25
N GLU A 109 -8.34 -26.98 17.93
CA GLU A 109 -8.03 -28.40 17.95
C GLU A 109 -8.13 -29.00 19.35
N GLU A 110 -7.57 -28.33 20.37
CA GLU A 110 -7.69 -28.78 21.75
C GLU A 110 -9.16 -28.85 22.20
N LEU A 111 -9.98 -27.86 21.87
CA LEU A 111 -11.41 -27.84 22.17
C LEU A 111 -12.16 -28.99 21.47
N LYS A 112 -11.83 -29.25 20.21
CA LYS A 112 -12.40 -30.37 19.45
C LYS A 112 -12.08 -31.72 20.11
N ILE A 113 -10.81 -31.91 20.51
CA ILE A 113 -10.38 -33.12 21.20
C ILE A 113 -11.11 -33.28 22.54
N LEU A 114 -11.22 -32.23 23.34
CA LEU A 114 -11.93 -32.27 24.62
C LEU A 114 -13.40 -32.59 24.45
N LYS A 115 -14.06 -31.99 23.43
CA LYS A 115 -15.44 -32.29 23.11
C LYS A 115 -15.64 -33.74 22.72
N THR A 116 -14.81 -34.28 21.82
CA THR A 116 -14.89 -35.69 21.39
C THR A 116 -14.72 -36.63 22.59
N LYS A 117 -13.76 -36.35 23.51
CA LYS A 117 -13.58 -37.14 24.73
C LYS A 117 -14.81 -37.08 25.65
N TYR A 118 -15.40 -35.91 25.80
CA TYR A 118 -16.60 -35.73 26.61
C TYR A 118 -17.78 -36.51 26.04
N ASP A 119 -18.04 -36.34 24.71
CA ASP A 119 -19.16 -36.97 24.03
C ASP A 119 -19.06 -38.49 24.11
N ALA A 120 -17.88 -39.06 23.84
CA ALA A 120 -17.66 -40.50 23.94
C ALA A 120 -17.87 -41.07 25.36
N LEU A 121 -17.35 -40.35 26.39
CA LEU A 121 -17.54 -40.79 27.77
C LEU A 121 -19.00 -40.64 28.22
N ASN A 122 -19.69 -39.60 27.74
CA ASN A 122 -21.08 -39.34 28.05
C ASN A 122 -22.02 -40.42 27.44
N GLU A 123 -21.77 -40.83 26.19
CA GLU A 123 -22.49 -41.96 25.58
C GLU A 123 -22.36 -43.23 26.40
N VAL A 124 -21.15 -43.60 26.81
CA VAL A 124 -20.90 -44.78 27.65
C VAL A 124 -21.61 -44.63 29.00
N PHE A 125 -21.55 -43.44 29.62
CA PHE A 125 -22.25 -43.21 30.89
C PHE A 125 -23.76 -43.36 30.73
N ILE A 126 -24.38 -42.74 29.73
CA ILE A 126 -25.80 -42.81 29.48
C ILE A 126 -26.23 -44.28 29.26
N LYS A 127 -25.50 -44.99 28.39
CA LYS A 127 -25.79 -46.42 28.11
C LYS A 127 -25.77 -47.27 29.38
N GLN A 128 -24.70 -47.18 30.14
CA GLN A 128 -24.54 -47.95 31.38
C GLN A 128 -25.55 -47.56 32.49
N ASN A 129 -25.90 -46.28 32.57
CA ASN A 129 -26.92 -45.82 33.49
C ASN A 129 -28.30 -46.37 33.11
N ASN A 130 -28.64 -46.37 31.82
CA ASN A 130 -29.89 -46.94 31.32
C ASN A 130 -29.95 -48.46 31.55
N GLU A 131 -28.85 -49.18 31.31
CA GLU A 131 -28.74 -50.62 31.57
C GLU A 131 -28.96 -50.91 33.07
N LEU A 132 -28.32 -50.14 33.97
CA LEU A 132 -28.53 -50.27 35.40
C LEU A 132 -29.96 -50.00 35.81
N ASN A 133 -30.56 -48.92 35.28
CA ASN A 133 -31.94 -48.56 35.61
C ASN A 133 -32.93 -49.64 35.14
N ASN A 134 -32.74 -50.19 33.94
CA ASN A 134 -33.56 -51.30 33.41
C ASN A 134 -33.38 -52.56 34.28
N TYR A 135 -32.16 -52.87 34.67
CA TYR A 135 -31.89 -53.99 35.60
C TYR A 135 -32.61 -53.84 36.93
N ILE A 136 -32.51 -52.62 37.55
CA ILE A 136 -33.21 -52.33 38.82
C ILE A 136 -34.74 -52.43 38.66
N LYS A 137 -35.28 -51.93 37.56
CA LYS A 137 -36.72 -52.03 37.26
C LYS A 137 -37.17 -53.50 37.13
N ALA A 138 -36.44 -54.30 36.35
CA ALA A 138 -36.76 -55.73 36.21
C ALA A 138 -36.68 -56.53 37.51
N LYS A 139 -35.73 -56.16 38.41
CA LYS A 139 -35.65 -56.80 39.74
C LYS A 139 -36.79 -56.34 40.70
N ASN A 140 -37.22 -55.11 40.61
CA ASN A 140 -38.32 -54.56 41.41
C ASN A 140 -39.69 -55.08 41.00
N GLU A 141 -39.86 -55.50 39.74
CA GLU A 141 -41.10 -56.11 39.24
C GLU A 141 -41.31 -57.51 39.82
N LYS A 142 -40.28 -58.20 40.33
CA LYS A 142 -40.40 -59.47 41.02
C LYS A 142 -40.88 -59.20 42.45
N LYS A 143 -42.09 -59.68 42.80
CA LYS A 143 -42.74 -59.44 44.14
C LYS A 143 -41.93 -59.94 45.34
N LYS A 144 -41.10 -60.99 45.21
CA LYS A 144 -40.11 -61.45 46.22
C LYS A 144 -38.88 -62.01 45.51
N LEU A 145 -37.70 -61.60 45.95
CA LEU A 145 -36.42 -62.16 45.60
C LEU A 145 -35.98 -63.16 46.65
N PRO A 146 -35.43 -64.28 46.27
CA PRO A 146 -34.79 -65.18 47.21
C PRO A 146 -33.65 -64.46 47.96
N PRO A 147 -33.37 -64.73 49.24
CA PRO A 147 -32.37 -63.98 50.02
C PRO A 147 -31.00 -63.92 49.36
N LYS A 148 -30.53 -64.95 48.76
CA LYS A 148 -29.26 -65.06 48.04
C LYS A 148 -29.27 -64.14 46.83
N GLU A 149 -30.31 -64.19 46.00
CA GLU A 149 -30.48 -63.30 44.79
C GLU A 149 -30.62 -61.81 45.21
N TYR A 150 -31.22 -61.59 46.32
CA TYR A 150 -31.32 -60.18 46.84
C TYR A 150 -29.94 -59.62 47.18
N GLU A 151 -29.08 -60.31 47.94
CA GLU A 151 -27.76 -59.87 48.29
C GLU A 151 -26.84 -59.75 47.09
N GLU A 152 -26.91 -60.67 46.14
CA GLU A 152 -26.18 -60.57 44.84
C GLU A 152 -26.62 -59.36 44.04
N THR A 153 -27.91 -59.11 43.95
CA THR A 153 -28.50 -57.93 43.26
C THR A 153 -28.01 -56.60 43.92
N LYS A 154 -28.04 -56.56 45.23
CA LYS A 154 -27.60 -55.38 46.01
C LYS A 154 -26.10 -55.13 45.79
N LYS A 155 -25.27 -56.15 45.82
CA LYS A 155 -23.84 -56.04 45.54
C LYS A 155 -23.59 -55.56 44.11
N PHE A 156 -24.24 -56.15 43.13
CA PHE A 156 -24.14 -55.73 41.69
C PHE A 156 -24.53 -54.24 41.52
N ILE A 157 -25.66 -53.82 42.06
CA ILE A 157 -26.10 -52.42 41.98
C ILE A 157 -25.09 -51.48 42.60
N LYS A 158 -24.53 -51.83 43.80
CA LYS A 158 -23.51 -51.03 44.49
C LYS A 158 -22.24 -50.87 43.64
N GLU A 159 -21.73 -51.92 43.01
CA GLU A 159 -20.55 -51.91 42.15
C GLU A 159 -20.78 -51.08 40.88
N LYS A 160 -21.94 -51.26 40.24
CA LYS A 160 -22.29 -50.50 39.05
C LYS A 160 -22.47 -49.00 39.35
N LYS A 161 -23.12 -48.64 40.46
CA LYS A 161 -23.23 -47.26 40.91
C LYS A 161 -21.86 -46.63 41.17
N ALA A 162 -20.95 -47.33 41.84
CA ALA A 162 -19.59 -46.85 42.08
C ALA A 162 -18.84 -46.58 40.76
N THR A 163 -19.01 -47.46 39.74
CA THR A 163 -18.42 -47.26 38.41
C THR A 163 -19.02 -46.02 37.70
N LEU A 164 -20.32 -45.83 37.80
CA LEU A 164 -21.01 -44.66 37.24
C LEU A 164 -20.59 -43.36 37.93
N ASP A 165 -20.40 -43.36 39.24
CA ASP A 165 -19.95 -42.22 40.01
C ASP A 165 -18.53 -41.78 39.61
N ILE A 166 -17.65 -42.71 39.30
CA ILE A 166 -16.31 -42.42 38.77
C ILE A 166 -16.43 -41.73 37.40
N LYS A 167 -17.26 -42.29 36.50
CA LYS A 167 -17.49 -41.69 35.16
C LYS A 167 -18.11 -40.32 35.26
N LEU A 168 -19.07 -40.12 36.15
CA LEU A 168 -19.67 -38.80 36.37
C LEU A 168 -18.67 -37.77 36.85
N LYS A 169 -17.76 -38.14 37.77
CA LYS A 169 -16.65 -37.28 38.20
C LYS A 169 -15.72 -36.91 37.04
N GLN A 170 -15.42 -37.88 36.16
CA GLN A 170 -14.61 -37.66 34.95
C GLN A 170 -15.32 -36.71 33.98
N LEU A 171 -16.61 -36.90 33.71
CA LEU A 171 -17.42 -35.99 32.86
C LEU A 171 -17.45 -34.56 33.41
N LYS A 172 -17.69 -34.42 34.72
CA LYS A 172 -17.65 -33.09 35.40
C LYS A 172 -16.29 -32.40 35.24
N LYS A 173 -15.19 -33.16 35.31
CA LYS A 173 -13.84 -32.62 35.14
C LYS A 173 -13.61 -32.16 33.71
N LEU A 174 -13.98 -33.00 32.72
CA LEU A 174 -13.85 -32.65 31.28
C LEU A 174 -14.70 -31.43 30.94
N TYR A 175 -15.94 -31.36 31.42
CA TYR A 175 -16.83 -30.20 31.20
C TYR A 175 -16.25 -28.90 31.79
N LYS A 176 -15.71 -28.95 33.02
CA LYS A 176 -15.06 -27.78 33.64
C LYS A 176 -13.84 -27.33 32.86
N GLU A 177 -13.04 -28.27 32.36
CA GLU A 177 -11.87 -27.94 31.54
C GLU A 177 -12.26 -27.35 30.19
N PHE A 178 -13.26 -27.94 29.53
CA PHE A 178 -13.79 -27.42 28.27
C PHE A 178 -14.26 -25.96 28.42
N ASN A 179 -15.09 -25.67 29.43
CA ASN A 179 -15.59 -24.32 29.67
C ASN A 179 -14.47 -23.32 29.98
N ARG A 180 -13.45 -23.72 30.72
CA ARG A 180 -12.28 -22.89 30.97
C ARG A 180 -11.53 -22.55 29.70
N ARG A 181 -11.39 -23.54 28.78
CA ARG A 181 -10.74 -23.33 27.47
C ARG A 181 -11.58 -22.44 26.55
N VAL A 182 -12.89 -22.63 26.51
CA VAL A 182 -13.81 -21.75 25.78
C VAL A 182 -13.71 -20.31 26.23
N LEU A 183 -13.70 -20.07 27.54
CA LEU A 183 -13.55 -18.72 28.10
C LEU A 183 -12.21 -18.10 27.68
N SER A 184 -11.11 -18.85 27.77
CA SER A 184 -9.79 -18.42 27.32
C SER A 184 -9.77 -18.08 25.82
N TYR A 185 -10.41 -18.93 24.98
CA TYR A 185 -10.54 -18.69 23.55
C TYR A 185 -11.31 -17.41 23.27
N ASN A 186 -12.47 -17.22 23.87
CA ASN A 186 -13.30 -16.02 23.68
C ASN A 186 -12.57 -14.73 24.08
N ASN A 187 -11.84 -14.73 25.19
CA ASN A 187 -11.01 -13.59 25.58
C ASN A 187 -9.93 -13.27 24.53
N LYS A 188 -9.26 -14.29 24.00
CA LYS A 188 -8.25 -14.09 22.94
C LYS A 188 -8.87 -13.55 21.66
N VAL A 189 -10.05 -14.03 21.26
CA VAL A 189 -10.81 -13.51 20.11
C VAL A 189 -11.16 -12.03 20.31
N GLN A 190 -11.59 -11.63 21.49
CA GLN A 190 -11.84 -10.22 21.79
C GLN A 190 -10.58 -9.35 21.60
N PHE A 191 -9.44 -9.77 22.12
CA PHE A 191 -8.17 -9.06 21.94
C PHE A 191 -7.77 -8.98 20.46
N TYR A 192 -7.93 -10.07 19.71
CA TYR A 192 -7.68 -10.10 18.28
C TYR A 192 -8.55 -9.08 17.52
N ASN A 193 -9.86 -9.10 17.78
CA ASN A 193 -10.80 -8.18 17.15
C ASN A 193 -10.51 -6.70 17.49
N ASN A 194 -10.04 -6.44 18.70
CA ASN A 194 -9.61 -5.09 19.11
C ASN A 194 -8.34 -4.65 18.35
N ASP A 195 -7.36 -5.56 18.17
CA ASP A 195 -6.16 -5.25 17.40
C ASP A 195 -6.50 -4.99 15.93
N ILE A 196 -7.40 -5.76 15.31
CA ILE A 196 -7.88 -5.53 13.93
C ILE A 196 -8.55 -4.16 13.81
N ARG A 197 -9.43 -3.79 14.74
CA ARG A 197 -10.08 -2.45 14.74
C ARG A 197 -9.04 -1.33 14.85
N ASN A 198 -8.04 -1.51 15.71
CA ASN A 198 -6.96 -0.54 15.87
C ASN A 198 -6.12 -0.41 14.60
N ILE A 199 -5.81 -1.51 13.90
CA ILE A 199 -5.09 -1.49 12.61
C ILE A 199 -5.92 -0.76 11.55
N TYR A 200 -7.22 -1.03 11.50
CA TYR A 200 -8.12 -0.33 10.57
C TYR A 200 -8.12 1.20 10.81
N SER A 201 -8.22 1.63 12.07
CA SER A 201 -8.15 3.06 12.43
C SER A 201 -6.82 3.70 12.04
N LEU A 202 -5.69 3.01 12.30
CA LEU A 202 -4.36 3.51 11.90
C LEU A 202 -4.19 3.59 10.38
N ASN A 203 -4.72 2.63 9.62
CA ASN A 203 -4.71 2.67 8.16
C ASN A 203 -5.53 3.85 7.63
N LYS A 204 -6.70 4.11 8.21
CA LYS A 204 -7.53 5.27 7.85
C LYS A 204 -6.80 6.60 8.13
N GLU A 205 -6.12 6.70 9.28
CA GLU A 205 -5.28 7.87 9.58
C GLU A 205 -4.14 8.01 8.57
N LEU A 206 -3.43 6.92 8.27
CA LEU A 206 -2.33 6.90 7.30
C LEU A 206 -2.79 7.34 5.90
N GLU A 207 -3.92 6.82 5.43
CA GLU A 207 -4.51 7.23 4.15
C GLU A 207 -4.88 8.72 4.13
N SER A 208 -5.47 9.23 5.20
CA SER A 208 -5.80 10.65 5.33
C SER A 208 -4.54 11.52 5.24
N LEU A 209 -3.47 11.15 5.96
CA LEU A 209 -2.19 11.86 5.90
C LEU A 209 -1.55 11.78 4.52
N ARG A 210 -1.56 10.61 3.87
CA ARG A 210 -1.02 10.43 2.51
C ARG A 210 -1.79 11.23 1.46
N ARG A 211 -3.11 11.39 1.60
CA ARG A 211 -3.91 12.25 0.70
C ARG A 211 -3.58 13.73 0.91
N ALA A 212 -3.38 14.15 2.14
CA ALA A 212 -3.05 15.54 2.47
C ALA A 212 -1.60 15.89 2.13
N PHE A 213 -0.70 14.90 2.14
CA PHE A 213 0.73 15.10 1.93
C PHE A 213 1.17 14.51 0.59
N LYS A 214 1.46 15.40 -0.36
CA LYS A 214 2.12 15.04 -1.63
C LYS A 214 3.62 15.24 -1.48
N LYS A 215 4.38 14.17 -1.49
CA LYS A 215 5.85 14.25 -1.47
C LYS A 215 6.35 14.75 -2.81
N ILE A 216 6.99 15.91 -2.81
CA ILE A 216 7.68 16.43 -3.99
C ILE A 216 8.98 15.63 -4.15
N LYS A 217 9.11 14.85 -5.23
CA LYS A 217 10.27 14.01 -5.52
C LYS A 217 11.29 14.71 -6.43
N GLY A 218 10.83 15.63 -7.29
CA GLY A 218 11.65 16.47 -8.14
C GLY A 218 11.01 17.83 -8.32
N LYS A 219 11.78 18.78 -8.83
CA LYS A 219 11.32 20.12 -9.17
C LYS A 219 12.23 20.78 -10.18
N THR A 220 11.63 21.29 -11.25
CA THR A 220 12.30 22.16 -12.21
C THR A 220 12.15 23.61 -11.82
N PHE A 221 13.24 24.35 -11.83
CA PHE A 221 13.30 25.77 -11.45
C PHE A 221 13.56 26.63 -12.67
N GLY A 222 12.91 27.77 -12.69
CA GLY A 222 13.08 28.75 -13.76
C GLY A 222 12.59 30.13 -13.38
N GLN A 223 12.75 31.03 -14.31
CA GLN A 223 12.24 32.40 -14.23
C GLN A 223 11.07 32.55 -15.19
N LYS A 224 10.07 33.28 -14.77
CA LYS A 224 8.92 33.64 -15.59
C LYS A 224 8.86 35.15 -15.71
N GLU A 225 9.11 35.63 -16.91
CA GLU A 225 8.97 37.07 -17.24
C GLU A 225 7.59 37.29 -17.89
N ILE A 226 6.84 38.22 -17.34
CA ILE A 226 5.52 38.58 -17.88
C ILE A 226 5.63 40.00 -18.42
N THR A 227 5.64 40.12 -19.73
CA THR A 227 5.61 41.41 -20.42
C THR A 227 4.18 41.75 -20.79
N LEU A 228 3.66 42.86 -20.26
CA LEU A 228 2.36 43.41 -20.63
C LEU A 228 2.58 44.59 -21.58
N LYS A 229 2.18 44.41 -22.84
CA LYS A 229 2.15 45.54 -23.83
C LYS A 229 0.73 46.01 -23.94
N THR A 230 0.55 47.31 -23.65
CA THR A 230 -0.75 47.96 -23.85
C THR A 230 -0.61 49.00 -24.94
N TYR A 231 -1.43 48.92 -25.97
CA TYR A 231 -1.48 49.86 -27.09
C TYR A 231 -2.91 50.15 -27.50
N TYR A 232 -3.12 51.22 -28.24
CA TYR A 232 -4.43 51.59 -28.76
C TYR A 232 -4.45 51.29 -30.24
N LYS A 233 -5.45 50.55 -30.71
CA LYS A 233 -5.72 50.31 -32.12
C LYS A 233 -7.19 50.63 -32.38
N ASP A 234 -7.46 51.49 -33.36
CA ASP A 234 -8.82 51.91 -33.76
C ASP A 234 -9.64 52.44 -32.55
N GLY A 235 -8.99 53.22 -31.64
CA GLY A 235 -9.60 53.79 -30.45
C GLY A 235 -9.85 52.77 -29.32
N LYS A 236 -9.55 51.51 -29.50
CA LYS A 236 -9.71 50.47 -28.48
C LYS A 236 -8.38 50.14 -27.82
N LYS A 237 -8.41 50.06 -26.49
CA LYS A 237 -7.24 49.63 -25.70
C LYS A 237 -7.04 48.12 -25.85
N ILE A 238 -5.91 47.70 -26.40
CA ILE A 238 -5.51 46.28 -26.53
C ILE A 238 -4.37 46.04 -25.56
N SER A 239 -4.51 44.97 -24.75
CA SER A 239 -3.44 44.53 -23.83
C SER A 239 -2.98 43.14 -24.24
N GLU A 240 -1.75 43.07 -24.66
CA GLU A 240 -1.07 41.79 -24.98
C GLU A 240 -0.22 41.35 -23.82
N ARG A 241 -0.36 40.10 -23.41
CA ARG A 241 0.44 39.48 -22.36
C ARG A 241 1.40 38.48 -23.00
N LYS A 242 2.69 38.80 -23.01
CA LYS A 242 3.74 37.87 -23.43
C LYS A 242 4.35 37.22 -22.17
N ILE A 243 4.41 35.90 -22.14
CA ILE A 243 5.01 35.17 -21.06
C ILE A 243 6.25 34.46 -21.63
N ASN A 244 7.42 34.89 -21.15
CA ASN A 244 8.68 34.17 -21.41
C ASN A 244 9.02 33.35 -20.20
N GLN A 245 9.18 32.05 -20.37
CA GLN A 245 9.56 31.14 -19.31
C GLN A 245 10.90 30.49 -19.67
N SER A 246 11.89 30.64 -18.79
CA SER A 246 13.19 30.01 -18.94
C SER A 246 13.48 29.16 -17.73
N MET A 247 13.60 27.86 -17.95
CA MET A 247 13.96 26.91 -16.89
C MET A 247 15.47 26.82 -16.79
N ASN A 248 16.01 26.76 -15.55
CA ASN A 248 17.45 26.94 -15.30
C ASN A 248 18.11 25.72 -14.70
N LYS A 249 17.39 24.89 -13.93
CA LYS A 249 17.91 23.70 -13.29
C LYS A 249 16.81 22.72 -12.86
N ILE A 250 17.22 21.49 -12.61
CA ILE A 250 16.41 20.43 -12.01
C ILE A 250 16.98 20.06 -10.65
N GLU A 251 16.15 19.88 -9.65
CA GLU A 251 16.51 19.30 -8.35
C GLU A 251 15.68 18.05 -8.08
N ILE A 252 16.33 16.93 -7.78
CA ILE A 252 15.69 15.68 -7.38
C ILE A 252 15.91 15.50 -5.87
N TYR A 253 14.82 15.30 -5.14
CA TYR A 253 14.82 15.28 -3.67
C TYR A 253 14.66 13.88 -3.08
N ALA A 254 14.01 12.96 -3.80
CA ALA A 254 13.78 11.61 -3.31
C ALA A 254 13.46 10.63 -4.44
N PHE A 255 13.96 9.41 -4.28
CA PHE A 255 13.58 8.25 -5.08
C PHE A 255 13.79 6.99 -4.25
N ASP A 256 13.01 5.95 -4.54
CA ASP A 256 13.05 4.67 -3.82
C ASP A 256 13.75 3.57 -4.64
N SER A 257 13.88 3.76 -5.97
CA SER A 257 14.61 2.87 -6.89
C SER A 257 15.23 3.66 -8.05
N LEU A 258 16.17 3.05 -8.78
CA LEU A 258 16.76 3.65 -9.98
C LEU A 258 15.74 3.81 -11.11
N ASP A 259 14.80 2.88 -11.23
CA ASP A 259 13.72 2.98 -12.21
C ASP A 259 12.81 4.18 -11.91
N GLU A 260 12.50 4.41 -10.64
CA GLU A 260 11.76 5.58 -10.22
C GLU A 260 12.52 6.87 -10.49
N LEU A 261 13.83 6.90 -10.20
CA LEU A 261 14.70 8.04 -10.52
C LEU A 261 14.64 8.36 -12.00
N LYS A 262 14.69 7.36 -12.88
CA LYS A 262 14.63 7.53 -14.34
C LYS A 262 13.32 8.21 -14.75
N VAL A 263 12.19 7.81 -14.21
CA VAL A 263 10.88 8.41 -14.51
C VAL A 263 10.79 9.85 -13.99
N ILE A 264 11.26 10.10 -12.76
CA ILE A 264 11.29 11.46 -12.20
C ILE A 264 12.18 12.37 -13.06
N LEU A 265 13.36 11.93 -13.46
CA LEU A 265 14.25 12.68 -14.35
C LEU A 265 13.57 13.00 -15.68
N ALA A 266 12.93 12.02 -16.32
CA ALA A 266 12.21 12.22 -17.58
C ALA A 266 11.09 13.27 -17.43
N HIS A 267 10.33 13.22 -16.34
CA HIS A 267 9.28 14.18 -16.02
C HIS A 267 9.83 15.61 -15.84
N GLU A 268 10.90 15.74 -15.05
CA GLU A 268 11.50 17.05 -14.78
C GLU A 268 12.24 17.63 -16.01
N ILE A 269 12.87 16.78 -16.83
CA ILE A 269 13.46 17.20 -18.11
C ILE A 269 12.37 17.68 -19.07
N ALA A 270 11.22 17.02 -19.12
CA ALA A 270 10.08 17.49 -19.92
C ALA A 270 9.64 18.90 -19.47
N HIS A 271 9.60 19.17 -18.16
CA HIS A 271 9.35 20.53 -17.67
C HIS A 271 10.43 21.52 -18.06
N LEU A 272 11.69 21.08 -18.08
CA LEU A 272 12.81 21.94 -18.48
C LEU A 272 12.65 22.46 -19.92
N VAL A 273 12.11 21.62 -20.82
CA VAL A 273 11.82 21.95 -22.21
C VAL A 273 10.43 22.58 -22.40
N GLY A 274 9.72 22.89 -21.31
CA GLY A 274 8.47 23.66 -21.36
C GLY A 274 7.18 22.83 -21.40
N ILE A 275 7.24 21.51 -21.26
CA ILE A 275 6.05 20.65 -21.31
C ILE A 275 5.24 20.78 -20.00
N PRO A 276 3.96 21.15 -20.07
CA PRO A 276 3.11 21.27 -18.89
C PRO A 276 2.55 19.92 -18.42
N HIS A 277 2.04 19.89 -17.20
CA HIS A 277 1.29 18.73 -16.69
C HIS A 277 0.01 18.47 -17.49
N ILE A 278 -0.37 17.19 -17.54
CA ILE A 278 -1.69 16.72 -18.01
C ILE A 278 -2.32 15.82 -16.97
N ASP A 279 -3.64 15.93 -16.79
CA ASP A 279 -4.38 15.08 -15.85
C ASP A 279 -4.86 13.80 -16.55
N VAL A 280 -3.90 12.98 -16.96
CA VAL A 280 -4.15 11.69 -17.62
C VAL A 280 -3.49 10.58 -16.83
N LYS A 281 -4.23 9.53 -16.53
CA LYS A 281 -3.72 8.37 -15.81
C LYS A 281 -2.59 7.69 -16.60
N ASN A 282 -1.51 7.35 -15.91
CA ASN A 282 -0.30 6.73 -16.47
C ASN A 282 0.49 7.60 -17.47
N ALA A 283 0.14 8.86 -17.66
CA ALA A 283 0.94 9.77 -18.46
C ALA A 283 2.22 10.19 -17.69
N LEU A 284 3.35 10.33 -18.42
CA LEU A 284 4.60 10.83 -17.85
C LEU A 284 4.39 12.19 -17.21
N MET A 285 3.63 13.07 -17.87
CA MET A 285 3.36 14.43 -17.40
C MET A 285 2.20 14.53 -16.40
N ASN A 286 1.73 13.40 -15.83
CA ASN A 286 0.81 13.46 -14.70
C ASN A 286 1.55 14.01 -13.46
N PRO A 287 0.96 14.98 -12.71
CA PRO A 287 1.61 15.57 -11.52
C PRO A 287 1.80 14.60 -10.36
N ILE A 288 1.24 13.40 -10.46
CA ILE A 288 1.36 12.33 -9.46
C ILE A 288 2.01 11.12 -10.11
N LEU A 289 3.24 10.80 -9.71
CA LEU A 289 3.93 9.59 -10.15
C LEU A 289 3.12 8.33 -9.81
N GLN A 290 2.85 7.51 -10.83
CA GLN A 290 2.03 6.32 -10.71
C GLN A 290 2.87 5.05 -10.77
N LYS A 291 2.46 3.99 -10.04
CA LYS A 291 3.23 2.75 -9.91
C LYS A 291 3.56 2.07 -11.25
N ASN A 292 2.69 2.18 -12.24
CA ASN A 292 2.90 1.54 -13.54
C ASN A 292 3.99 2.24 -14.38
N GLN A 293 4.22 3.54 -14.15
CA GLN A 293 5.27 4.30 -14.82
C GLN A 293 6.68 3.92 -14.34
N ILE A 294 6.81 3.46 -13.09
CA ILE A 294 8.11 3.15 -12.47
C ILE A 294 8.80 1.96 -13.14
N LYS A 295 8.03 1.02 -13.71
CA LYS A 295 8.62 -0.19 -14.31
C LYS A 295 9.25 0.05 -15.69
N HIS A 296 8.65 0.91 -16.49
CA HIS A 296 9.10 1.24 -17.85
C HIS A 296 8.79 2.71 -18.13
N LEU A 297 9.80 3.42 -18.61
CA LEU A 297 9.60 4.78 -19.12
C LEU A 297 8.91 4.69 -20.49
N GLU A 298 7.61 4.91 -20.51
CA GLU A 298 6.80 4.94 -21.71
C GLU A 298 5.99 6.23 -21.78
N LEU A 299 5.98 6.86 -22.95
CA LEU A 299 5.10 8.00 -23.22
C LEU A 299 3.73 7.50 -23.66
N THR A 300 2.68 7.99 -23.03
CA THR A 300 1.31 7.75 -23.50
C THR A 300 1.02 8.53 -24.77
N LYS A 301 -0.06 8.19 -25.48
CA LYS A 301 -0.50 8.96 -26.64
C LYS A 301 -0.76 10.41 -26.28
N GLU A 302 -1.30 10.66 -25.11
CA GLU A 302 -1.59 11.99 -24.57
C GLU A 302 -0.30 12.77 -24.24
N ASP A 303 0.73 12.08 -23.73
CA ASP A 303 2.07 12.68 -23.58
C ASP A 303 2.62 13.12 -24.93
N ILE A 304 2.59 12.24 -25.93
CA ILE A 304 3.08 12.53 -27.28
C ILE A 304 2.35 13.75 -27.89
N ILE A 305 1.03 13.81 -27.72
CA ILE A 305 0.23 14.97 -28.17
C ILE A 305 0.65 16.23 -27.42
N ASN A 306 0.82 16.14 -26.10
CA ASN A 306 1.24 17.25 -25.25
C ASN A 306 2.62 17.77 -25.64
N PHE A 307 3.58 16.88 -25.88
CA PHE A 307 4.91 17.24 -26.38
C PHE A 307 4.83 17.94 -27.73
N LYS A 308 4.18 17.35 -28.74
CA LYS A 308 4.03 17.94 -30.08
C LYS A 308 3.30 19.27 -30.13
N LYS A 309 2.46 19.56 -29.14
CA LYS A 309 1.74 20.83 -29.03
C LYS A 309 2.58 21.95 -28.42
N ASN A 310 3.50 21.61 -27.52
CA ASN A 310 4.23 22.59 -26.71
C ASN A 310 5.71 22.70 -27.10
N PHE A 311 6.24 21.75 -27.89
CA PHE A 311 7.58 21.75 -28.49
C PHE A 311 7.50 21.94 -30.01
#